data_99cc7a3072841bbff47e09039b8e0fcb
#
_entry.id   99cc7a3072841bbff47e09039b8e0fcb
#
_cell.length_a   1.000
_cell.length_b   1.000
_cell.length_c   1.000
_cell.angle_alpha   90.00
_cell.angle_beta   90.00
_cell.angle_gamma   90.00
#
_symmetry.space_group_name_H-M   'P 1'
#
loop_
_entity.id
_entity.type
_entity.pdbx_description
1 polymer ?
#
loop_
_entity_poly.entity_id
_entity_poly.type
_entity_poly.pdbx_seq_one_letter_code
_entity_poly.pdbx_strand_id
1 'polypeptide(L)'
;MFPPFPEEEAYAECARIIQDIDAGKIRINQLSAPSEERRGQGVMIGVLVCRASDGRRIVLKTLSGIGKELVSDCAAEDEIFVRPIVSAEKINAALLENDARIHTLTDKINALKCARNAGGLKYSVQTDEEKRYVSERAALTKKSLLRVYELYSFHCADGTIRKLLEICRKKLPPTGTGDCCAPKLLDFAFSNGLLPVSMAETFCGGETAHKVSGRRYPPCDERCALILPAMLGLNIIYRDFSIIVVNKQSGVLSVPGRGPEKQDCIVNRVKRLFPGCITQPAVHRLDMETSGLMVLAFTEEAHRNLNRQFEKREVQKEYIALVDGIIPAPDGQTELFFRVDVDNRPHQIWDDVHGKKAVTEWHVVRTENYVSPADGTERTVTRVRFIPHTGRTHQLRLAAADSHGFGKPIVGDTLYGTCAPGERLMLHARTLCFTHPVTGKPMEFTSEPDF
;
A
#
# COMPACT_ATOMS: atom_id res chain seq x y z
N MET A 1 9.91 0.40 -0.49
CA MET A 1 10.71 -0.33 -1.49
C MET A 1 9.80 -1.28 -2.25
N PHE A 2 9.67 -1.10 -3.56
CA PHE A 2 8.99 -2.00 -4.47
C PHE A 2 9.92 -2.28 -5.65
N PRO A 3 9.91 -3.49 -6.22
CA PRO A 3 9.09 -4.66 -5.90
C PRO A 3 9.50 -5.30 -4.55
N PRO A 4 8.58 -6.01 -3.87
CA PRO A 4 8.90 -6.72 -2.62
C PRO A 4 9.65 -8.04 -2.86
N PHE A 5 9.93 -8.38 -4.10
CA PHE A 5 10.63 -9.60 -4.51
C PHE A 5 12.09 -9.30 -4.90
N PRO A 6 13.03 -10.27 -4.77
CA PRO A 6 14.37 -10.14 -5.32
C PRO A 6 14.32 -9.77 -6.81
N GLU A 7 15.28 -8.99 -7.28
CA GLU A 7 15.29 -8.49 -8.66
C GLU A 7 16.20 -9.29 -9.60
N GLU A 8 17.22 -9.98 -9.06
CA GLU A 8 18.35 -10.47 -9.82
C GLU A 8 17.96 -11.42 -10.97
N GLU A 9 17.11 -12.41 -10.67
CA GLU A 9 16.68 -13.40 -11.66
C GLU A 9 15.80 -12.77 -12.74
N ALA A 10 14.82 -11.96 -12.33
CA ALA A 10 13.94 -11.26 -13.26
C ALA A 10 14.67 -10.21 -14.09
N TYR A 11 15.68 -9.55 -13.52
CA TYR A 11 16.49 -8.57 -14.26
C TYR A 11 17.32 -9.23 -15.36
N ALA A 12 17.89 -10.43 -15.11
CA ALA A 12 18.57 -11.19 -16.15
C ALA A 12 17.63 -11.50 -17.34
N GLU A 13 16.36 -11.82 -17.04
CA GLU A 13 15.35 -12.02 -18.09
C GLU A 13 14.97 -10.71 -18.80
N CYS A 14 14.91 -9.57 -18.10
CA CYS A 14 14.70 -8.27 -18.76
C CYS A 14 15.82 -7.98 -19.79
N ALA A 15 17.07 -8.27 -19.44
CA ALA A 15 18.20 -8.09 -20.35
C ALA A 15 18.10 -9.01 -21.57
N ARG A 16 17.65 -10.27 -21.42
CA ARG A 16 17.37 -11.16 -22.55
C ARG A 16 16.28 -10.63 -23.47
N ILE A 17 15.18 -10.12 -22.91
CA ILE A 17 14.10 -9.54 -23.72
C ILE A 17 14.62 -8.40 -24.59
N ILE A 18 15.47 -7.52 -24.06
CA ILE A 18 16.06 -6.41 -24.84
C ILE A 18 16.91 -6.97 -25.99
N GLN A 19 17.78 -7.95 -25.71
CA GLN A 19 18.60 -8.61 -26.75
C GLN A 19 17.72 -9.30 -27.81
N ASP A 20 16.63 -9.94 -27.40
CA ASP A 20 15.71 -10.61 -28.34
C ASP A 20 14.87 -9.62 -29.15
N ILE A 21 14.57 -8.43 -28.62
CA ILE A 21 13.98 -7.33 -29.39
C ILE A 21 14.98 -6.82 -30.43
N ASP A 22 16.24 -6.58 -30.06
CA ASP A 22 17.29 -6.13 -30.95
C ASP A 22 17.60 -7.16 -32.04
N ALA A 23 17.50 -8.45 -31.72
CA ALA A 23 17.64 -9.56 -32.66
C ALA A 23 16.38 -9.85 -33.51
N GLY A 24 15.27 -9.14 -33.29
CA GLY A 24 14.01 -9.33 -34.00
C GLY A 24 13.21 -10.59 -33.61
N LYS A 25 13.61 -11.33 -32.58
CA LYS A 25 12.90 -12.52 -32.08
C LYS A 25 11.66 -12.17 -31.28
N ILE A 26 11.70 -11.04 -30.57
CA ILE A 26 10.55 -10.44 -29.87
C ILE A 26 10.20 -9.14 -30.54
N ARG A 27 8.92 -8.92 -30.80
CA ARG A 27 8.39 -7.68 -31.39
C ARG A 27 7.47 -6.98 -30.42
N ILE A 28 7.46 -5.64 -30.51
CA ILE A 28 6.51 -4.80 -29.79
C ILE A 28 5.39 -4.43 -30.77
N ASN A 29 4.25 -5.08 -30.62
CA ASN A 29 3.06 -4.77 -31.39
C ASN A 29 2.33 -3.58 -30.80
N GLN A 30 1.79 -2.73 -31.68
CA GLN A 30 0.95 -1.61 -31.31
C GLN A 30 -0.52 -2.05 -31.35
N LEU A 31 -1.21 -1.96 -30.20
CA LEU A 31 -2.63 -2.33 -30.03
C LEU A 31 -3.58 -1.17 -30.32
N SER A 32 -3.07 0.08 -30.34
CA SER A 32 -3.83 1.29 -30.69
C SER A 32 -2.98 2.22 -31.54
N ALA A 33 -3.62 3.05 -32.39
CA ALA A 33 -2.90 4.04 -33.17
C ALA A 33 -2.10 4.98 -32.25
N PRO A 34 -0.79 5.17 -32.47
CA PRO A 34 -0.01 6.07 -31.65
C PRO A 34 -0.46 7.51 -31.91
N SER A 35 -0.64 8.30 -30.84
CA SER A 35 -0.64 9.75 -31.00
C SER A 35 0.73 10.17 -31.55
N GLU A 36 0.77 11.16 -32.45
CA GLU A 36 2.03 11.62 -33.06
C GLU A 36 3.09 11.99 -32.03
N GLU A 37 2.68 12.53 -30.88
CA GLU A 37 3.54 12.90 -29.74
C GLU A 37 4.20 11.70 -29.04
N ARG A 38 3.72 10.45 -29.24
CA ARG A 38 4.25 9.25 -28.58
C ARG A 38 5.08 8.34 -29.48
N ARG A 39 5.32 8.74 -30.74
CA ARG A 39 6.21 8.01 -31.64
C ARG A 39 7.65 8.09 -31.14
N GLY A 40 8.28 6.94 -30.92
CA GLY A 40 9.68 6.83 -30.46
C GLY A 40 9.91 6.90 -28.96
N GLN A 41 8.87 7.05 -28.12
CA GLN A 41 9.01 6.95 -26.67
C GLN A 41 9.30 5.51 -26.25
N GLY A 42 10.26 5.34 -25.33
CA GLY A 42 10.56 4.04 -24.75
C GLY A 42 9.42 3.51 -23.86
N VAL A 43 9.50 2.24 -23.51
CA VAL A 43 8.53 1.51 -22.69
C VAL A 43 9.21 0.87 -21.48
N MET A 44 8.45 0.60 -20.42
CA MET A 44 8.92 -0.27 -19.35
C MET A 44 8.61 -1.71 -19.74
N ILE A 45 9.62 -2.56 -19.68
CA ILE A 45 9.52 -4.02 -19.73
C ILE A 45 9.46 -4.52 -18.30
N GLY A 46 8.48 -5.36 -17.97
CA GLY A 46 8.39 -6.01 -16.66
C GLY A 46 8.50 -7.52 -16.81
N VAL A 47 9.21 -8.13 -15.88
CA VAL A 47 9.35 -9.58 -15.74
C VAL A 47 9.01 -10.00 -14.33
N LEU A 48 8.26 -11.10 -14.22
CA LEU A 48 8.00 -11.80 -12.95
C LEU A 48 8.34 -13.27 -13.14
N VAL A 49 9.34 -13.73 -12.43
CA VAL A 49 9.66 -15.15 -12.33
C VAL A 49 8.79 -15.77 -11.24
N CYS A 50 8.11 -16.85 -11.56
CA CYS A 50 7.19 -17.56 -10.68
C CYS A 50 7.57 -19.04 -10.55
N ARG A 51 7.00 -19.70 -9.53
CA ARG A 51 6.93 -21.16 -9.39
C ARG A 51 5.48 -21.61 -9.52
N ALA A 52 5.25 -22.60 -10.35
CA ALA A 52 3.99 -23.34 -10.39
C ALA A 52 3.88 -24.32 -9.20
N SER A 53 2.69 -24.85 -8.93
CA SER A 53 2.44 -25.79 -7.83
C SER A 53 3.25 -27.09 -7.94
N ASP A 54 3.64 -27.49 -9.15
CA ASP A 54 4.51 -28.65 -9.44
C ASP A 54 6.01 -28.32 -9.37
N GLY A 55 6.36 -27.07 -8.98
CA GLY A 55 7.74 -26.58 -8.84
C GLY A 55 8.36 -26.05 -10.13
N ARG A 56 7.70 -26.17 -11.30
CA ARG A 56 8.22 -25.61 -12.56
C ARG A 56 8.40 -24.10 -12.45
N ARG A 57 9.47 -23.62 -13.07
CA ARG A 57 9.74 -22.21 -13.25
C ARG A 57 8.88 -21.67 -14.39
N ILE A 58 8.22 -20.52 -14.18
CA ILE A 58 7.42 -19.82 -15.18
C ILE A 58 7.89 -18.36 -15.24
N VAL A 59 8.13 -17.85 -16.44
CA VAL A 59 8.56 -16.45 -16.66
C VAL A 59 7.44 -15.66 -17.31
N LEU A 60 6.89 -14.71 -16.58
CA LEU A 60 5.87 -13.79 -17.06
C LEU A 60 6.53 -12.52 -17.58
N LYS A 61 6.18 -12.08 -18.76
CA LYS A 61 6.75 -10.92 -19.47
C LYS A 61 5.66 -9.97 -19.88
N THR A 62 5.83 -8.65 -19.70
CA THR A 62 4.84 -7.64 -20.15
C THR A 62 5.48 -6.30 -20.42
N LEU A 63 4.70 -5.39 -21.03
CA LEU A 63 5.03 -3.97 -21.19
C LEU A 63 4.12 -3.09 -20.33
N SER A 64 4.58 -1.92 -19.96
CA SER A 64 3.71 -0.90 -19.36
C SER A 64 2.75 -0.28 -20.37
N GLY A 65 1.54 0.09 -19.89
CA GLY A 65 0.48 0.68 -20.71
C GLY A 65 -0.40 -0.36 -21.41
N ILE A 66 -1.46 0.12 -22.08
CA ILE A 66 -2.48 -0.70 -22.78
C ILE A 66 -2.29 -0.73 -24.29
N GLY A 67 -1.49 0.18 -24.84
CA GLY A 67 -1.38 0.37 -26.28
C GLY A 67 -0.32 -0.49 -26.97
N LYS A 68 0.42 -1.31 -26.25
CA LYS A 68 1.51 -2.14 -26.77
C LYS A 68 1.55 -3.50 -26.08
N GLU A 69 1.96 -4.53 -26.83
CA GLU A 69 2.20 -5.87 -26.29
C GLU A 69 3.51 -6.46 -26.83
N LEU A 70 4.10 -7.38 -26.07
CA LEU A 70 5.21 -8.21 -26.53
C LEU A 70 4.65 -9.41 -27.28
N VAL A 71 5.26 -9.74 -28.41
CA VAL A 71 4.92 -10.93 -29.21
C VAL A 71 6.21 -11.62 -29.65
N SER A 72 6.23 -12.94 -29.52
CA SER A 72 7.31 -13.80 -30.02
C SER A 72 6.71 -14.96 -30.80
N ASP A 73 7.32 -15.30 -31.91
CA ASP A 73 6.95 -16.47 -32.73
C ASP A 73 7.61 -17.76 -32.19
N CYS A 74 8.53 -17.64 -31.24
CA CYS A 74 9.36 -18.74 -30.69
C CYS A 74 9.43 -18.68 -29.15
N ALA A 75 8.32 -18.41 -28.46
CA ALA A 75 8.29 -18.43 -26.99
C ALA A 75 8.55 -19.84 -26.45
N ALA A 76 9.36 -19.95 -25.39
CA ALA A 76 9.56 -21.22 -24.70
C ALA A 76 8.27 -21.59 -23.90
N GLU A 77 8.10 -22.88 -23.60
CA GLU A 77 6.93 -23.38 -22.86
C GLU A 77 6.75 -22.77 -21.46
N ASP A 78 7.84 -22.33 -20.86
CA ASP A 78 7.87 -21.69 -19.55
C ASP A 78 7.76 -20.16 -19.62
N GLU A 79 7.62 -19.58 -20.83
CA GLU A 79 7.51 -18.13 -21.05
C GLU A 79 6.08 -17.71 -21.41
N ILE A 80 5.52 -16.75 -20.69
CA ILE A 80 4.17 -16.24 -20.92
C ILE A 80 4.20 -14.73 -21.10
N PHE A 81 3.66 -14.26 -22.23
CA PHE A 81 3.49 -12.84 -22.52
C PHE A 81 2.15 -12.35 -21.98
N VAL A 82 2.21 -11.61 -20.85
CA VAL A 82 1.02 -11.15 -20.13
C VAL A 82 0.43 -9.91 -20.79
N ARG A 83 -0.86 -10.00 -21.14
CA ARG A 83 -1.65 -8.93 -21.75
C ARG A 83 -2.13 -7.90 -20.71
N PRO A 84 -2.60 -6.71 -21.14
CA PRO A 84 -3.29 -5.77 -20.26
C PRO A 84 -4.48 -6.41 -19.54
N ILE A 85 -4.70 -6.03 -18.27
CA ILE A 85 -5.84 -6.51 -17.45
C ILE A 85 -7.17 -6.15 -18.11
N VAL A 86 -7.25 -4.95 -18.67
CA VAL A 86 -8.40 -4.48 -19.44
C VAL A 86 -7.94 -4.23 -20.87
N SER A 87 -8.64 -4.82 -21.86
CA SER A 87 -8.27 -4.63 -23.27
C SER A 87 -8.53 -3.21 -23.75
N ALA A 88 -7.75 -2.77 -24.74
CA ALA A 88 -7.88 -1.45 -25.35
C ALA A 88 -9.30 -1.22 -25.92
N GLU A 89 -9.94 -2.25 -26.47
CA GLU A 89 -11.30 -2.17 -27.01
C GLU A 89 -12.32 -1.86 -25.91
N LYS A 90 -12.22 -2.51 -24.75
CA LYS A 90 -13.12 -2.24 -23.61
C LYS A 90 -12.94 -0.82 -23.08
N ILE A 91 -11.70 -0.34 -22.99
CA ILE A 91 -11.41 1.03 -22.56
C ILE A 91 -11.97 2.04 -23.56
N ASN A 92 -11.72 1.82 -24.86
CA ASN A 92 -12.24 2.69 -25.91
C ASN A 92 -13.78 2.72 -25.89
N ALA A 93 -14.43 1.57 -25.75
CA ALA A 93 -15.89 1.51 -25.63
C ALA A 93 -16.43 2.31 -24.43
N ALA A 94 -15.73 2.27 -23.27
CA ALA A 94 -16.12 3.04 -22.09
C ALA A 94 -15.92 4.56 -22.26
N LEU A 95 -14.98 4.99 -23.11
CA LEU A 95 -14.72 6.40 -23.40
C LEU A 95 -15.67 6.99 -24.46
N LEU A 96 -16.09 6.20 -25.45
CA LEU A 96 -16.86 6.64 -26.64
C LEU A 96 -18.11 7.47 -26.28
N GLU A 97 -18.82 7.15 -25.21
CA GLU A 97 -20.09 7.84 -24.86
C GLU A 97 -19.93 9.34 -24.69
N ASN A 98 -18.84 9.80 -24.10
CA ASN A 98 -18.61 11.20 -23.80
C ASN A 98 -17.57 11.86 -24.71
N ASP A 99 -16.87 11.08 -25.53
CA ASP A 99 -15.68 11.52 -26.28
C ASP A 99 -16.01 12.64 -27.28
N ALA A 100 -17.03 12.48 -28.09
CA ALA A 100 -17.47 13.50 -29.05
C ALA A 100 -17.82 14.84 -28.38
N ARG A 101 -18.48 14.79 -27.21
CA ARG A 101 -18.82 15.99 -26.44
C ARG A 101 -17.59 16.65 -25.81
N ILE A 102 -16.67 15.83 -25.30
CA ILE A 102 -15.39 16.30 -24.73
C ILE A 102 -14.56 17.01 -25.81
N HIS A 103 -14.47 16.45 -27.02
CA HIS A 103 -13.80 17.08 -28.17
C HIS A 103 -14.46 18.42 -28.54
N THR A 104 -15.78 18.45 -28.72
CA THR A 104 -16.52 19.68 -29.02
C THR A 104 -16.28 20.78 -27.99
N LEU A 105 -16.26 20.43 -26.70
CA LEU A 105 -15.98 21.39 -25.63
C LEU A 105 -14.51 21.86 -25.65
N THR A 106 -13.58 20.97 -25.98
CA THR A 106 -12.16 21.28 -26.10
C THR A 106 -11.94 22.30 -27.22
N ASP A 107 -12.57 22.11 -28.40
CA ASP A 107 -12.47 23.03 -29.51
C ASP A 107 -13.04 24.41 -29.16
N LYS A 108 -14.20 24.47 -28.50
CA LYS A 108 -14.79 25.74 -28.01
C LYS A 108 -13.88 26.47 -27.02
N ILE A 109 -13.31 25.73 -26.07
CA ILE A 109 -12.36 26.30 -25.09
C ILE A 109 -11.12 26.84 -25.81
N ASN A 110 -10.57 26.12 -26.77
CA ASN A 110 -9.41 26.55 -27.54
C ASN A 110 -9.72 27.79 -28.38
N ALA A 111 -10.89 27.85 -29.03
CA ALA A 111 -11.32 29.03 -29.79
C ALA A 111 -11.42 30.27 -28.89
N LEU A 112 -12.02 30.17 -27.71
CA LEU A 112 -12.09 31.27 -26.75
C LEU A 112 -10.71 31.70 -26.24
N LYS A 113 -9.81 30.76 -25.98
CA LYS A 113 -8.43 31.06 -25.62
C LYS A 113 -7.67 31.78 -26.73
N CYS A 114 -7.81 31.36 -27.98
CA CYS A 114 -7.20 32.00 -29.14
C CYS A 114 -7.73 33.43 -29.31
N ALA A 115 -9.04 33.65 -29.24
CA ALA A 115 -9.63 34.96 -29.32
C ALA A 115 -9.14 35.91 -28.21
N ARG A 116 -9.03 35.44 -27.00
CA ARG A 116 -8.50 36.21 -25.85
C ARG A 116 -7.01 36.57 -26.06
N ASN A 117 -6.21 35.67 -26.56
CA ASN A 117 -4.79 35.93 -26.81
C ASN A 117 -4.57 36.89 -27.98
N ALA A 118 -5.40 36.82 -29.03
CA ALA A 118 -5.36 37.73 -30.17
C ALA A 118 -5.73 39.16 -29.78
N GLY A 119 -6.57 39.38 -28.76
CA GLY A 119 -6.95 40.69 -28.21
C GLY A 119 -5.86 41.35 -27.37
N GLY A 120 -4.64 40.87 -27.30
CA GLY A 120 -3.50 41.44 -26.56
C GLY A 120 -3.61 41.28 -25.03
N LEU A 121 -4.60 40.56 -24.55
CA LEU A 121 -4.91 40.40 -23.12
C LEU A 121 -4.28 39.10 -22.57
N LYS A 122 -2.98 38.95 -22.64
CA LYS A 122 -2.23 37.76 -22.23
C LYS A 122 -2.47 37.30 -20.76
N TYR A 123 -3.08 38.16 -19.93
CA TYR A 123 -3.40 37.91 -18.52
C TYR A 123 -4.88 38.17 -18.17
N SER A 124 -5.77 38.19 -19.17
CA SER A 124 -7.18 38.41 -18.90
C SER A 124 -7.84 37.23 -18.21
N VAL A 125 -8.74 37.51 -17.28
CA VAL A 125 -9.56 36.52 -16.56
C VAL A 125 -10.40 35.74 -17.56
N GLN A 126 -10.51 34.40 -17.35
CA GLN A 126 -11.41 33.54 -18.13
C GLN A 126 -12.84 34.10 -18.13
N THR A 127 -13.50 34.12 -19.29
CA THR A 127 -14.92 34.49 -19.39
C THR A 127 -15.79 33.46 -18.64
N ASP A 128 -16.99 33.85 -18.25
CA ASP A 128 -17.89 32.91 -17.58
C ASP A 128 -18.33 31.78 -18.50
N GLU A 129 -18.38 32.01 -19.80
CA GLU A 129 -18.62 30.99 -20.80
C GLU A 129 -17.43 29.98 -20.89
N GLU A 130 -16.20 30.48 -20.88
CA GLU A 130 -14.99 29.62 -20.86
C GLU A 130 -14.98 28.76 -19.58
N LYS A 131 -15.27 29.34 -18.41
CA LYS A 131 -15.36 28.62 -17.14
C LYS A 131 -16.43 27.53 -17.18
N ARG A 132 -17.60 27.82 -17.75
CA ARG A 132 -18.68 26.85 -17.92
C ARG A 132 -18.26 25.66 -18.78
N TYR A 133 -17.64 25.89 -19.96
CA TYR A 133 -17.16 24.81 -20.81
C TYR A 133 -16.03 23.99 -20.16
N VAL A 134 -15.11 24.63 -19.45
CA VAL A 134 -14.06 23.93 -18.68
C VAL A 134 -14.68 23.04 -17.60
N SER A 135 -15.66 23.54 -16.86
CA SER A 135 -16.34 22.76 -15.81
C SER A 135 -17.14 21.58 -16.39
N GLU A 136 -17.89 21.80 -17.48
CA GLU A 136 -18.65 20.75 -18.17
C GLU A 136 -17.71 19.65 -18.71
N ARG A 137 -16.62 20.05 -19.38
CA ARG A 137 -15.60 19.11 -19.87
C ARG A 137 -14.99 18.31 -18.72
N ALA A 138 -14.62 18.96 -17.61
CA ALA A 138 -14.05 18.28 -16.45
C ALA A 138 -15.02 17.24 -15.84
N ALA A 139 -16.31 17.58 -15.77
CA ALA A 139 -17.34 16.66 -15.27
C ALA A 139 -17.49 15.43 -16.18
N LEU A 140 -17.54 15.62 -17.51
CA LEU A 140 -17.61 14.52 -18.48
C LEU A 140 -16.34 13.66 -18.45
N THR A 141 -15.15 14.27 -18.41
CA THR A 141 -13.89 13.55 -18.29
C THR A 141 -13.85 12.69 -17.03
N LYS A 142 -14.29 13.24 -15.89
CA LYS A 142 -14.41 12.50 -14.64
C LYS A 142 -15.37 11.31 -14.78
N LYS A 143 -16.51 11.49 -15.43
CA LYS A 143 -17.49 10.43 -15.69
C LYS A 143 -16.89 9.31 -16.54
N SER A 144 -16.18 9.65 -17.64
CA SER A 144 -15.51 8.69 -18.50
C SER A 144 -14.41 7.92 -17.76
N LEU A 145 -13.57 8.60 -16.96
CA LEU A 145 -12.54 7.97 -16.15
C LEU A 145 -13.13 6.99 -15.12
N LEU A 146 -14.23 7.34 -14.47
CA LEU A 146 -14.91 6.42 -13.53
C LEU A 146 -15.32 5.13 -14.22
N ARG A 147 -15.92 5.21 -15.42
CA ARG A 147 -16.31 4.03 -16.21
C ARG A 147 -15.11 3.15 -16.57
N VAL A 148 -13.99 3.78 -16.96
CA VAL A 148 -12.76 3.03 -17.25
C VAL A 148 -12.28 2.32 -15.97
N TYR A 149 -12.28 2.99 -14.81
CA TYR A 149 -11.82 2.40 -13.56
C TYR A 149 -12.74 1.29 -13.00
N GLU A 150 -14.04 1.32 -13.33
CA GLU A 150 -14.99 0.23 -13.02
C GLU A 150 -14.64 -1.09 -13.73
N LEU A 151 -13.89 -1.03 -14.83
CA LEU A 151 -13.45 -2.23 -15.57
C LEU A 151 -12.31 -2.97 -14.87
N TYR A 152 -11.54 -2.29 -13.98
CA TYR A 152 -10.38 -2.88 -13.36
C TYR A 152 -10.73 -3.65 -12.09
N SER A 153 -10.34 -4.92 -12.08
CA SER A 153 -10.32 -5.77 -10.90
C SER A 153 -9.00 -6.53 -10.85
N PHE A 154 -8.52 -6.81 -9.65
CA PHE A 154 -7.22 -7.43 -9.41
C PHE A 154 -7.37 -8.68 -8.56
N HIS A 155 -6.76 -9.78 -9.03
CA HIS A 155 -6.56 -10.96 -8.21
C HIS A 155 -5.50 -10.68 -7.15
N CYS A 156 -5.77 -11.12 -5.92
CA CYS A 156 -4.92 -10.87 -4.76
C CYS A 156 -4.28 -12.16 -4.26
N ALA A 157 -3.15 -12.02 -3.56
CA ALA A 157 -2.42 -13.15 -2.97
C ALA A 157 -3.23 -13.99 -1.97
N ASP A 158 -4.31 -13.43 -1.41
CA ASP A 158 -5.24 -14.10 -0.51
C ASP A 158 -6.37 -14.85 -1.25
N GLY A 159 -6.35 -14.87 -2.57
CA GLY A 159 -7.36 -15.49 -3.42
C GLY A 159 -8.61 -14.63 -3.65
N THR A 160 -8.69 -13.42 -3.09
CA THR A 160 -9.80 -12.50 -3.35
C THR A 160 -9.60 -11.72 -4.65
N ILE A 161 -10.71 -11.21 -5.20
CA ILE A 161 -10.70 -10.25 -6.33
C ILE A 161 -11.18 -8.91 -5.78
N ARG A 162 -10.41 -7.84 -6.03
CA ARG A 162 -10.72 -6.48 -5.54
C ARG A 162 -10.82 -5.49 -6.68
N LYS A 163 -11.86 -4.68 -6.70
CA LYS A 163 -12.05 -3.62 -7.70
C LYS A 163 -11.15 -2.41 -7.41
N LEU A 164 -10.65 -1.75 -8.46
CA LEU A 164 -9.79 -0.57 -8.35
C LEU A 164 -10.41 0.53 -7.48
N LEU A 165 -11.67 0.86 -7.71
CA LEU A 165 -12.36 1.93 -6.97
C LEU A 165 -12.57 1.60 -5.48
N GLU A 166 -12.70 0.31 -5.14
CA GLU A 166 -12.76 -0.16 -3.75
C GLU A 166 -11.41 0.02 -3.06
N ILE A 167 -10.31 -0.39 -3.74
CA ILE A 167 -8.94 -0.23 -3.24
C ILE A 167 -8.64 1.25 -2.99
N CYS A 168 -9.01 2.13 -3.92
CA CYS A 168 -8.79 3.56 -3.82
C CYS A 168 -9.82 4.29 -2.94
N ARG A 169 -10.69 3.56 -2.20
CA ARG A 169 -11.72 4.12 -1.30
C ARG A 169 -12.56 5.19 -2.00
N LYS A 170 -12.98 4.93 -3.24
CA LYS A 170 -13.76 5.82 -4.12
C LYS A 170 -13.08 7.15 -4.48
N LYS A 171 -11.79 7.33 -4.18
CA LYS A 171 -11.00 8.43 -4.73
C LYS A 171 -10.58 8.08 -6.16
N LEU A 172 -10.55 9.09 -7.04
CA LEU A 172 -10.05 8.87 -8.41
C LEU A 172 -8.54 8.65 -8.37
N PRO A 173 -8.05 7.48 -8.81
CA PRO A 173 -6.62 7.27 -8.96
C PRO A 173 -6.06 8.04 -10.16
N PRO A 174 -4.74 8.24 -10.25
CA PRO A 174 -4.10 8.79 -11.44
C PRO A 174 -4.39 7.96 -12.69
N THR A 175 -4.45 8.61 -13.86
CA THR A 175 -4.69 7.92 -15.15
C THR A 175 -3.62 6.86 -15.42
N GLY A 176 -4.06 5.68 -15.87
CA GLY A 176 -3.20 4.52 -16.14
C GLY A 176 -2.83 3.71 -14.88
N THR A 177 -3.51 3.93 -13.75
CA THR A 177 -3.40 3.05 -12.59
C THR A 177 -3.95 1.66 -12.93
N GLY A 178 -3.12 0.63 -12.75
CA GLY A 178 -3.42 -0.74 -13.18
C GLY A 178 -2.70 -1.18 -14.46
N ASP A 179 -2.23 -0.24 -15.28
CA ASP A 179 -1.58 -0.52 -16.57
C ASP A 179 -0.05 -0.65 -16.49
N CYS A 180 0.54 -0.50 -15.32
CA CYS A 180 1.96 -0.74 -15.10
C CYS A 180 2.29 -2.25 -15.16
N CYS A 181 3.59 -2.58 -15.27
CA CYS A 181 4.01 -3.98 -15.39
C CYS A 181 3.67 -4.79 -14.14
N ALA A 182 4.01 -4.31 -12.95
CA ALA A 182 3.81 -5.03 -11.70
C ALA A 182 2.35 -5.48 -11.46
N PRO A 183 1.31 -4.64 -11.57
CA PRO A 183 -0.07 -5.08 -11.41
C PRO A 183 -0.49 -6.17 -12.40
N LYS A 184 -0.11 -6.05 -13.67
CA LYS A 184 -0.45 -7.05 -14.70
C LYS A 184 0.16 -8.41 -14.40
N LEU A 185 1.46 -8.42 -14.06
CA LEU A 185 2.21 -9.63 -13.78
C LEU A 185 1.68 -10.34 -12.53
N LEU A 186 1.40 -9.59 -11.47
CA LEU A 186 0.85 -10.13 -10.22
C LEU A 186 -0.60 -10.60 -10.39
N ASP A 187 -1.43 -9.86 -11.13
CA ASP A 187 -2.79 -10.28 -11.43
C ASP A 187 -2.81 -11.62 -12.15
N PHE A 188 -1.98 -11.76 -13.21
CA PHE A 188 -1.83 -13.02 -13.92
C PHE A 188 -1.30 -14.13 -13.04
N ALA A 189 -0.27 -13.86 -12.23
CA ALA A 189 0.31 -14.87 -11.34
C ALA A 189 -0.72 -15.39 -10.33
N PHE A 190 -1.44 -14.50 -9.65
CA PHE A 190 -2.42 -14.90 -8.63
C PHE A 190 -3.66 -15.57 -9.23
N SER A 191 -4.15 -15.11 -10.40
CA SER A 191 -5.27 -15.75 -11.09
C SER A 191 -4.95 -17.18 -11.56
N ASN A 192 -3.67 -17.50 -11.77
CA ASN A 192 -3.20 -18.83 -12.20
C ASN A 192 -2.54 -19.65 -11.07
N GLY A 193 -2.65 -19.20 -9.82
CA GLY A 193 -2.07 -19.91 -8.67
C GLY A 193 -0.53 -20.00 -8.69
N LEU A 194 0.14 -19.09 -9.39
CA LEU A 194 1.60 -19.04 -9.45
C LEU A 194 2.16 -18.28 -8.25
N LEU A 195 3.29 -18.76 -7.72
CA LEU A 195 4.01 -18.12 -6.62
C LEU A 195 5.08 -17.17 -7.17
N PRO A 196 4.99 -15.84 -6.94
CA PRO A 196 6.04 -14.90 -7.29
C PRO A 196 7.37 -15.17 -6.58
N VAL A 197 8.47 -15.15 -7.32
CA VAL A 197 9.84 -15.41 -6.79
C VAL A 197 10.76 -14.23 -6.98
N SER A 198 10.80 -13.66 -8.19
CA SER A 198 11.68 -12.53 -8.55
C SER A 198 10.97 -11.61 -9.51
N MET A 199 11.13 -10.29 -9.32
CA MET A 199 10.46 -9.30 -10.14
C MET A 199 11.38 -8.13 -10.47
N ALA A 200 11.40 -7.70 -11.73
CA ALA A 200 12.14 -6.52 -12.16
C ALA A 200 11.39 -5.75 -13.26
N GLU A 201 11.62 -4.45 -13.31
CA GLU A 201 11.20 -3.58 -14.40
C GLU A 201 12.41 -2.85 -14.98
N THR A 202 12.51 -2.79 -16.31
CA THR A 202 13.61 -2.18 -17.04
C THR A 202 13.05 -1.26 -18.14
N PHE A 203 13.68 -0.11 -18.34
CA PHE A 203 13.31 0.77 -19.43
C PHE A 203 13.95 0.32 -20.74
N CYS A 204 13.18 0.33 -21.82
CA CYS A 204 13.65 0.02 -23.19
C CYS A 204 13.21 1.10 -24.16
N GLY A 205 14.13 1.66 -24.94
CA GLY A 205 13.87 2.68 -25.96
C GLY A 205 14.71 3.94 -25.82
N GLY A 206 14.28 5.02 -26.49
CA GLY A 206 15.02 6.29 -26.47
C GLY A 206 15.16 6.86 -25.07
N GLU A 207 16.35 7.31 -24.74
CA GLU A 207 16.68 7.89 -23.44
C GLU A 207 15.90 9.19 -23.18
N THR A 208 15.49 9.39 -21.96
CA THR A 208 14.84 10.61 -21.48
C THR A 208 15.65 11.21 -20.33
N ALA A 209 15.32 12.43 -19.89
CA ALA A 209 15.98 13.07 -18.76
C ALA A 209 15.96 12.22 -17.46
N HIS A 210 15.02 11.26 -17.36
CA HIS A 210 14.80 10.48 -16.15
C HIS A 210 14.95 8.97 -16.35
N LYS A 211 15.07 8.47 -17.59
CA LYS A 211 15.12 7.03 -17.89
C LYS A 211 16.17 6.71 -18.95
N VAL A 212 17.01 5.73 -18.62
CA VAL A 212 18.09 5.20 -19.46
C VAL A 212 17.74 3.77 -19.85
N SER A 213 17.91 3.43 -21.14
CA SER A 213 17.63 2.08 -21.65
C SER A 213 18.51 1.04 -20.96
N GLY A 214 17.93 -0.12 -20.65
CA GLY A 214 18.58 -1.22 -19.94
C GLY A 214 18.70 -1.04 -18.42
N ARG A 215 18.41 0.15 -17.88
CA ARG A 215 18.48 0.40 -16.43
C ARG A 215 17.22 -0.07 -15.71
N ARG A 216 17.41 -0.59 -14.48
CA ARG A 216 16.32 -1.00 -13.57
C ARG A 216 15.60 0.20 -12.97
N TYR A 217 14.29 0.06 -12.81
CA TYR A 217 13.43 1.05 -12.14
C TYR A 217 12.42 0.33 -11.26
N PRO A 218 12.16 0.82 -10.04
CA PRO A 218 11.09 0.28 -9.22
C PRO A 218 9.72 0.59 -9.87
N PRO A 219 8.66 -0.17 -9.54
CA PRO A 219 7.29 0.21 -9.85
C PRO A 219 7.00 1.64 -9.33
N CYS A 220 6.20 2.39 -10.08
CA CYS A 220 5.97 3.80 -9.78
C CYS A 220 5.19 4.00 -8.45
N ASP A 221 5.61 5.00 -7.67
CA ASP A 221 4.97 5.34 -6.40
C ASP A 221 3.55 5.93 -6.58
N GLU A 222 3.31 6.64 -7.69
CA GLU A 222 2.03 7.33 -7.92
C GLU A 222 0.85 6.41 -8.20
N ARG A 223 1.07 5.27 -8.89
CA ARG A 223 0.02 4.37 -9.39
C ARG A 223 0.10 3.01 -8.72
N CYS A 224 1.28 2.37 -8.79
CA CYS A 224 1.48 1.03 -8.26
C CYS A 224 1.37 0.99 -6.73
N ALA A 225 1.91 1.98 -6.02
CA ALA A 225 1.82 2.06 -4.56
C ALA A 225 0.39 2.12 -4.02
N LEU A 226 -0.59 2.53 -4.86
CA LEU A 226 -2.01 2.55 -4.47
C LEU A 226 -2.63 1.15 -4.43
N ILE A 227 -2.23 0.25 -5.33
CA ILE A 227 -2.92 -1.04 -5.56
C ILE A 227 -2.10 -2.25 -5.11
N LEU A 228 -0.78 -2.23 -5.25
CA LEU A 228 0.07 -3.37 -4.90
C LEU A 228 -0.06 -3.84 -3.44
N PRO A 229 -0.19 -2.97 -2.43
CA PRO A 229 -0.44 -3.41 -1.05
C PRO A 229 -1.72 -4.23 -0.90
N ALA A 230 -2.78 -3.86 -1.63
CA ALA A 230 -4.03 -4.60 -1.63
C ALA A 230 -3.90 -5.96 -2.33
N MET A 231 -3.22 -6.00 -3.49
CA MET A 231 -2.97 -7.24 -4.24
C MET A 231 -2.12 -8.23 -3.45
N LEU A 232 -1.10 -7.75 -2.75
CA LEU A 232 -0.21 -8.57 -1.92
C LEU A 232 -0.83 -8.95 -0.57
N GLY A 233 -1.87 -8.24 -0.13
CA GLY A 233 -2.42 -8.37 1.22
C GLY A 233 -1.49 -7.82 2.33
N LEU A 234 -0.39 -7.16 1.94
CA LEU A 234 0.62 -6.60 2.82
C LEU A 234 1.03 -5.21 2.34
N ASN A 235 1.04 -4.23 3.25
CA ASN A 235 1.67 -2.94 3.00
C ASN A 235 3.14 -3.02 3.46
N ILE A 236 4.03 -3.34 2.52
CA ILE A 236 5.46 -3.56 2.78
C ILE A 236 6.18 -2.22 2.70
N ILE A 237 6.82 -1.81 3.81
CA ILE A 237 7.61 -0.58 3.92
C ILE A 237 9.07 -0.82 3.57
N TYR A 238 9.61 -1.96 4.03
CA TYR A 238 11.00 -2.35 3.77
C TYR A 238 11.14 -3.86 3.71
N ARG A 239 12.07 -4.35 2.93
CA ARG A 239 12.45 -5.75 2.88
C ARG A 239 13.90 -5.91 2.43
N ASP A 240 14.62 -6.88 3.03
CA ASP A 240 15.88 -7.41 2.55
C ASP A 240 15.91 -8.95 2.75
N PHE A 241 17.10 -9.55 2.79
CA PHE A 241 17.27 -11.01 2.98
C PHE A 241 16.94 -11.46 4.40
N SER A 242 16.99 -10.58 5.39
CA SER A 242 16.94 -10.92 6.81
C SER A 242 15.68 -10.47 7.50
N ILE A 243 15.05 -9.39 7.04
CA ILE A 243 13.88 -8.77 7.67
C ILE A 243 12.86 -8.24 6.66
N ILE A 244 11.65 -8.07 7.15
CA ILE A 244 10.59 -7.31 6.48
C ILE A 244 9.93 -6.37 7.48
N VAL A 245 9.68 -5.11 7.08
CA VAL A 245 8.88 -4.15 7.83
C VAL A 245 7.58 -3.90 7.08
N VAL A 246 6.47 -4.06 7.75
CA VAL A 246 5.12 -3.87 7.19
C VAL A 246 4.35 -2.81 7.98
N ASN A 247 3.45 -2.11 7.30
CA ASN A 247 2.43 -1.29 7.93
C ASN A 247 1.14 -2.11 8.06
N LYS A 248 0.89 -2.68 9.24
CA LYS A 248 -0.27 -3.52 9.51
C LYS A 248 -1.56 -2.71 9.48
N GLN A 249 -2.55 -3.18 8.77
CA GLN A 249 -3.89 -2.60 8.81
C GLN A 249 -4.61 -2.92 10.12
N SER A 250 -5.49 -2.03 10.58
CA SER A 250 -6.44 -2.33 11.66
C SER A 250 -7.36 -3.49 11.27
N GLY A 251 -7.75 -4.32 12.23
CA GLY A 251 -8.61 -5.49 12.03
C GLY A 251 -7.88 -6.76 11.59
N VAL A 252 -6.57 -6.70 11.30
CA VAL A 252 -5.75 -7.86 10.92
C VAL A 252 -4.91 -8.33 12.11
N LEU A 253 -4.91 -9.64 12.38
CA LEU A 253 -4.04 -10.23 13.41
C LEU A 253 -2.55 -10.11 13.03
N SER A 254 -1.69 -9.92 14.01
CA SER A 254 -0.23 -9.98 13.82
C SER A 254 0.28 -11.40 13.63
N VAL A 255 -0.23 -12.32 14.44
CA VAL A 255 0.13 -13.75 14.50
C VAL A 255 -1.13 -14.59 14.47
N PRO A 256 -1.07 -15.89 14.11
CA PRO A 256 -2.24 -16.75 14.06
C PRO A 256 -2.95 -16.81 15.43
N GLY A 257 -4.26 -16.69 15.40
CA GLY A 257 -5.12 -16.91 16.56
C GLY A 257 -5.50 -18.39 16.72
N ARG A 258 -6.31 -18.67 17.71
CA ARG A 258 -6.87 -20.04 17.92
C ARG A 258 -8.07 -20.26 16.98
N GLY A 259 -8.11 -21.43 16.36
CA GLY A 259 -9.17 -21.81 15.42
C GLY A 259 -8.88 -21.44 13.96
N PRO A 260 -9.53 -22.13 13.02
CA PRO A 260 -9.28 -21.96 11.58
C PRO A 260 -9.71 -20.55 11.07
N GLU A 261 -10.69 -19.92 11.71
CA GLU A 261 -11.20 -18.60 11.35
C GLU A 261 -10.23 -17.44 11.69
N LYS A 262 -9.21 -17.70 12.52
CA LYS A 262 -8.22 -16.70 12.97
C LYS A 262 -6.83 -16.94 12.39
N GLN A 263 -6.75 -17.55 11.22
CA GLN A 263 -5.48 -17.85 10.55
C GLN A 263 -5.02 -16.72 9.60
N ASP A 264 -5.91 -15.83 9.17
CA ASP A 264 -5.50 -14.66 8.40
C ASP A 264 -4.80 -13.64 9.31
N CYS A 265 -3.49 -13.53 9.14
CA CYS A 265 -2.63 -12.66 9.93
C CYS A 265 -1.39 -12.25 9.15
N ILE A 266 -0.68 -11.23 9.63
CA ILE A 266 0.53 -10.74 8.99
C ILE A 266 1.56 -11.86 8.79
N VAL A 267 1.82 -12.69 9.80
CA VAL A 267 2.75 -13.82 9.70
C VAL A 267 2.39 -14.76 8.53
N ASN A 268 1.13 -15.17 8.43
CA ASN A 268 0.71 -16.11 7.38
C ASN A 268 0.68 -15.45 6.00
N ARG A 269 0.35 -14.15 5.91
CA ARG A 269 0.45 -13.40 4.65
C ARG A 269 1.91 -13.27 4.19
N VAL A 270 2.84 -13.00 5.12
CA VAL A 270 4.29 -12.97 4.83
C VAL A 270 4.76 -14.34 4.36
N LYS A 271 4.42 -15.42 5.06
CA LYS A 271 4.81 -16.79 4.67
C LYS A 271 4.25 -17.22 3.31
N ARG A 272 3.06 -16.77 2.95
CA ARG A 272 2.45 -17.04 1.63
C ARG A 272 3.26 -16.39 0.50
N LEU A 273 3.69 -15.14 0.68
CA LEU A 273 4.48 -14.42 -0.31
C LEU A 273 5.97 -14.79 -0.30
N PHE A 274 6.49 -15.21 0.86
CA PHE A 274 7.89 -15.53 1.08
C PHE A 274 8.05 -16.89 1.78
N PRO A 275 7.80 -18.01 1.08
CA PRO A 275 7.81 -19.36 1.69
C PRO A 275 9.16 -19.76 2.28
N GLY A 276 10.26 -19.10 1.86
CA GLY A 276 11.60 -19.30 2.41
C GLY A 276 11.86 -18.65 3.77
N CYS A 277 10.88 -17.92 4.34
CA CYS A 277 11.05 -17.35 5.67
C CYS A 277 10.94 -18.45 6.76
N ILE A 278 11.48 -18.15 7.94
CA ILE A 278 11.40 -19.07 9.09
C ILE A 278 9.95 -19.32 9.53
N THR A 279 9.73 -20.39 10.26
CA THR A 279 8.38 -20.85 10.68
C THR A 279 7.67 -19.81 11.53
N GLN A 280 8.38 -19.12 12.42
CA GLN A 280 7.84 -18.10 13.34
C GLN A 280 8.59 -16.77 13.16
N PRO A 281 8.27 -15.97 12.14
CA PRO A 281 9.02 -14.76 11.82
C PRO A 281 8.73 -13.57 12.75
N ALA A 282 7.67 -13.62 13.57
CA ALA A 282 7.28 -12.51 14.43
C ALA A 282 8.21 -12.38 15.66
N VAL A 283 8.79 -11.21 15.87
CA VAL A 283 9.60 -10.85 17.03
C VAL A 283 8.84 -9.95 18.01
N HIS A 284 7.73 -9.39 17.58
CA HIS A 284 6.76 -8.65 18.39
C HIS A 284 5.38 -8.71 17.74
N ARG A 285 4.39 -8.12 18.40
CA ARG A 285 3.02 -8.08 17.87
C ARG A 285 2.35 -6.74 18.17
N LEU A 286 1.45 -6.37 17.29
CA LEU A 286 0.42 -5.35 17.54
C LEU A 286 -0.91 -6.08 17.79
N ASP A 287 -1.80 -5.44 18.53
CA ASP A 287 -3.15 -5.95 18.71
C ASP A 287 -3.90 -5.96 17.38
N MET A 288 -4.96 -6.75 17.25
CA MET A 288 -5.71 -6.89 16.00
C MET A 288 -6.19 -5.54 15.48
N GLU A 289 -6.73 -4.70 16.36
CA GLU A 289 -7.30 -3.39 16.00
C GLU A 289 -6.25 -2.28 15.85
N THR A 290 -5.05 -2.45 16.46
CA THR A 290 -3.95 -1.49 16.31
C THR A 290 -3.35 -1.57 14.91
N SER A 291 -3.24 -0.43 14.23
CA SER A 291 -2.54 -0.32 12.94
C SER A 291 -1.08 0.11 13.12
N GLY A 292 -0.27 0.02 12.06
CA GLY A 292 1.06 0.59 12.01
C GLY A 292 2.22 -0.40 11.85
N LEU A 293 3.42 0.08 12.14
CA LEU A 293 4.68 -0.57 11.79
C LEU A 293 4.95 -1.83 12.62
N MET A 294 5.33 -2.88 11.91
CA MET A 294 5.72 -4.17 12.48
C MET A 294 6.91 -4.74 11.72
N VAL A 295 7.95 -5.21 12.43
CA VAL A 295 9.10 -5.91 11.85
C VAL A 295 8.97 -7.42 12.07
N LEU A 296 9.32 -8.21 11.02
CA LEU A 296 9.42 -9.66 11.08
C LEU A 296 10.79 -10.09 10.56
N ALA A 297 11.28 -11.24 11.03
CA ALA A 297 12.56 -11.81 10.62
C ALA A 297 12.36 -12.90 9.58
N PHE A 298 13.21 -12.93 8.56
CA PHE A 298 13.25 -14.02 7.57
C PHE A 298 14.21 -15.16 7.96
N THR A 299 15.20 -14.85 8.81
CA THR A 299 16.23 -15.82 9.22
C THR A 299 16.25 -15.99 10.73
N GLU A 300 16.70 -17.17 11.19
CA GLU A 300 16.85 -17.48 12.61
C GLU A 300 17.83 -16.53 13.32
N GLU A 301 18.88 -16.10 12.62
CA GLU A 301 19.86 -15.15 13.16
C GLU A 301 19.21 -13.77 13.40
N ALA A 302 18.50 -13.26 12.41
CA ALA A 302 17.77 -11.99 12.52
C ALA A 302 16.70 -12.07 13.63
N HIS A 303 15.98 -13.19 13.72
CA HIS A 303 14.97 -13.40 14.75
C HIS A 303 15.57 -13.35 16.16
N ARG A 304 16.68 -14.09 16.42
CA ARG A 304 17.37 -14.07 17.72
C ARG A 304 17.90 -12.68 18.08
N ASN A 305 18.48 -12.00 17.09
CA ASN A 305 19.03 -10.65 17.31
C ASN A 305 17.92 -9.64 17.65
N LEU A 306 16.86 -9.59 16.86
CA LEU A 306 15.72 -8.68 17.10
C LEU A 306 15.04 -8.99 18.44
N ASN A 307 14.79 -10.26 18.78
CA ASN A 307 14.23 -10.61 20.10
C ASN A 307 15.08 -10.05 21.24
N ARG A 308 16.42 -10.19 21.17
CA ARG A 308 17.34 -9.62 22.16
C ARG A 308 17.21 -8.09 22.26
N GLN A 309 17.06 -7.38 21.13
CA GLN A 309 16.85 -5.94 21.14
C GLN A 309 15.52 -5.57 21.83
N PHE A 310 14.44 -6.32 21.56
CA PHE A 310 13.15 -6.12 22.25
C PHE A 310 13.25 -6.43 23.76
N GLU A 311 13.91 -7.51 24.15
CA GLU A 311 14.13 -7.88 25.57
C GLU A 311 14.94 -6.83 26.31
N LYS A 312 15.99 -6.30 25.70
CA LYS A 312 16.83 -5.24 26.26
C LYS A 312 16.22 -3.84 26.17
N ARG A 313 15.04 -3.70 25.53
CA ARG A 313 14.37 -2.42 25.30
C ARG A 313 15.18 -1.43 24.46
N GLU A 314 15.99 -1.93 23.56
CA GLU A 314 16.79 -1.15 22.61
C GLU A 314 15.94 -0.68 21.41
N VAL A 315 14.78 -1.31 21.17
CA VAL A 315 13.83 -0.92 20.14
C VAL A 315 12.97 0.25 20.59
N GLN A 316 13.08 1.37 19.90
CA GLN A 316 12.25 2.56 20.17
C GLN A 316 10.98 2.49 19.33
N LYS A 317 9.86 2.89 19.94
CA LYS A 317 8.53 2.84 19.33
C LYS A 317 7.75 4.08 19.72
N GLU A 318 7.11 4.70 18.74
CA GLU A 318 6.14 5.75 18.98
C GLU A 318 4.79 5.37 18.39
N TYR A 319 3.73 5.74 19.10
CA TYR A 319 2.36 5.53 18.67
C TYR A 319 1.62 6.86 18.66
N ILE A 320 0.68 7.00 17.75
CA ILE A 320 -0.29 8.09 17.75
C ILE A 320 -1.67 7.51 18.07
N ALA A 321 -2.39 8.19 18.97
CA ALA A 321 -3.77 7.84 19.29
C ALA A 321 -4.67 9.07 19.34
N LEU A 322 -5.97 8.89 19.12
CA LEU A 322 -7.00 9.87 19.49
C LEU A 322 -7.67 9.40 20.78
N VAL A 323 -7.48 10.14 21.85
CA VAL A 323 -8.09 9.88 23.16
C VAL A 323 -9.35 10.73 23.28
N ASP A 324 -10.44 10.15 23.78
CA ASP A 324 -11.73 10.81 23.89
C ASP A 324 -11.68 11.93 24.96
N GLY A 325 -12.11 13.13 24.63
CA GLY A 325 -12.09 14.31 25.48
C GLY A 325 -10.72 15.02 25.55
N ILE A 326 -10.58 15.92 26.52
CA ILE A 326 -9.40 16.79 26.72
C ILE A 326 -8.50 16.22 27.80
N ILE A 327 -7.21 16.09 27.50
CA ILE A 327 -6.16 15.79 28.48
C ILE A 327 -5.54 17.13 28.91
N PRO A 328 -5.63 17.51 30.19
CA PRO A 328 -5.24 18.85 30.62
C PRO A 328 -3.73 19.08 30.68
N ALA A 329 -2.93 18.01 30.91
CA ALA A 329 -1.47 18.11 30.95
C ALA A 329 -0.86 17.98 29.56
N PRO A 330 0.22 18.72 29.20
CA PRO A 330 0.84 18.67 27.90
C PRO A 330 1.66 17.39 27.66
N ASP A 331 2.21 16.81 28.70
CA ASP A 331 3.05 15.61 28.71
C ASP A 331 3.07 14.95 30.08
N GLY A 332 3.66 13.75 30.15
CA GLY A 332 3.84 13.03 31.39
C GLY A 332 4.23 11.57 31.20
N GLN A 333 4.20 10.84 32.29
CA GLN A 333 4.48 9.41 32.33
C GLN A 333 3.41 8.70 33.16
N THR A 334 2.88 7.60 32.65
CA THR A 334 2.01 6.69 33.42
C THR A 334 2.80 5.44 33.78
N GLU A 335 2.66 5.02 35.00
CA GLU A 335 3.22 3.78 35.55
C GLU A 335 2.06 2.95 36.13
N LEU A 336 1.70 1.88 35.49
CA LEU A 336 0.54 1.07 35.78
C LEU A 336 0.92 -0.41 35.92
N PHE A 337 0.11 -1.18 36.61
CA PHE A 337 0.32 -2.61 36.84
C PHE A 337 -0.86 -3.37 36.32
N PHE A 338 -0.64 -4.25 35.30
CA PHE A 338 -1.70 -4.96 34.60
C PHE A 338 -1.53 -6.46 34.66
N ARG A 339 -2.63 -7.17 34.76
CA ARG A 339 -2.73 -8.61 34.54
C ARG A 339 -3.93 -8.95 33.64
N VAL A 340 -3.93 -10.16 33.14
CA VAL A 340 -5.08 -10.69 32.38
C VAL A 340 -6.28 -10.80 33.32
N ASP A 341 -7.43 -10.30 32.89
CA ASP A 341 -8.71 -10.66 33.46
C ASP A 341 -9.06 -12.08 33.01
N VAL A 342 -8.95 -13.03 33.93
CA VAL A 342 -9.09 -14.46 33.61
C VAL A 342 -10.51 -14.79 33.16
N ASP A 343 -11.48 -14.08 33.72
CA ASP A 343 -12.92 -14.32 33.52
C ASP A 343 -13.42 -13.63 32.23
N ASN A 344 -12.80 -12.52 31.84
CA ASN A 344 -13.20 -11.71 30.67
C ASN A 344 -12.08 -11.56 29.62
N ARG A 345 -11.42 -12.65 29.23
CA ARG A 345 -10.39 -12.59 28.19
C ARG A 345 -10.96 -12.04 26.87
N PRO A 346 -10.24 -11.15 26.17
CA PRO A 346 -8.80 -10.81 26.29
C PRO A 346 -8.51 -9.58 27.16
N HIS A 347 -9.45 -9.09 27.99
CA HIS A 347 -9.25 -7.90 28.81
C HIS A 347 -8.06 -8.02 29.75
N GLN A 348 -7.46 -6.89 30.03
CA GLN A 348 -6.46 -6.70 31.07
C GLN A 348 -7.07 -5.78 32.14
N ILE A 349 -6.71 -5.98 33.39
CA ILE A 349 -7.15 -5.15 34.51
C ILE A 349 -5.97 -4.65 35.32
N TRP A 350 -6.17 -3.50 35.92
CA TRP A 350 -5.20 -2.96 36.87
C TRP A 350 -5.20 -3.83 38.14
N ASP A 351 -4.00 -4.14 38.65
CA ASP A 351 -3.81 -4.94 39.84
C ASP A 351 -2.41 -4.61 40.38
N ASP A 352 -2.33 -3.89 41.49
CA ASP A 352 -1.08 -3.44 42.13
C ASP A 352 -0.29 -4.57 42.79
N VAL A 353 -0.95 -5.69 43.10
CA VAL A 353 -0.32 -6.84 43.80
C VAL A 353 0.25 -7.86 42.79
N HIS A 354 -0.52 -8.24 41.77
CA HIS A 354 -0.14 -9.30 40.85
C HIS A 354 0.10 -8.80 39.42
N GLY A 355 -0.12 -7.52 39.19
CA GLY A 355 0.07 -6.90 37.88
C GLY A 355 1.54 -6.76 37.49
N LYS A 356 1.80 -6.83 36.20
CA LYS A 356 3.11 -6.57 35.62
C LYS A 356 3.25 -5.08 35.33
N LYS A 357 4.34 -4.48 35.77
CA LYS A 357 4.67 -3.06 35.56
C LYS A 357 4.66 -2.71 34.05
N ALA A 358 3.95 -1.63 33.70
CA ALA A 358 3.84 -1.02 32.40
C ALA A 358 4.17 0.47 32.52
N VAL A 359 5.15 0.95 31.75
CA VAL A 359 5.61 2.34 31.76
C VAL A 359 5.40 2.93 30.37
N THR A 360 4.67 4.04 30.30
CA THR A 360 4.37 4.77 29.07
C THR A 360 4.62 6.26 29.27
N GLU A 361 5.53 6.83 28.51
CA GLU A 361 5.67 8.28 28.36
C GLU A 361 4.67 8.76 27.30
N TRP A 362 4.13 9.96 27.45
CA TRP A 362 3.15 10.50 26.53
C TRP A 362 3.26 12.03 26.40
N HIS A 363 2.89 12.52 25.21
CA HIS A 363 2.85 13.95 24.90
C HIS A 363 1.55 14.28 24.15
N VAL A 364 0.90 15.33 24.56
CA VAL A 364 -0.25 15.89 23.83
C VAL A 364 0.27 16.60 22.59
N VAL A 365 -0.20 16.18 21.41
CA VAL A 365 0.16 16.82 20.13
C VAL A 365 -0.75 18.01 19.88
N ARG A 366 -2.07 17.81 20.01
CA ARG A 366 -3.09 18.84 19.90
C ARG A 366 -4.46 18.30 20.35
N THR A 367 -5.37 19.23 20.62
CA THR A 367 -6.79 18.95 20.74
C THR A 367 -7.46 19.24 19.38
N GLU A 368 -8.39 18.39 18.94
CA GLU A 368 -9.05 18.50 17.66
C GLU A 368 -10.50 17.99 17.72
N ASN A 369 -11.33 18.37 16.73
CA ASN A 369 -12.67 17.82 16.59
C ASN A 369 -12.62 16.50 15.80
N TYR A 370 -13.31 15.50 16.33
CA TYR A 370 -13.53 14.22 15.67
C TYR A 370 -14.99 14.09 15.28
N VAL A 371 -15.23 13.71 14.01
CA VAL A 371 -16.57 13.48 13.48
C VAL A 371 -16.81 11.97 13.41
N SER A 372 -17.81 11.48 14.14
CA SER A 372 -18.18 10.07 14.13
C SER A 372 -18.67 9.63 12.75
N PRO A 373 -18.16 8.56 12.17
CA PRO A 373 -18.65 8.03 10.89
C PRO A 373 -20.05 7.41 11.00
N ALA A 374 -20.56 7.15 12.21
CA ALA A 374 -21.84 6.52 12.44
C ALA A 374 -23.03 7.47 12.23
N ASP A 375 -22.92 8.67 12.75
CA ASP A 375 -24.03 9.62 12.86
C ASP A 375 -23.65 11.08 12.57
N GLY A 376 -22.37 11.34 12.29
CA GLY A 376 -21.84 12.68 12.03
C GLY A 376 -21.71 13.55 13.29
N THR A 377 -21.88 13.00 14.49
CA THR A 377 -21.69 13.77 15.73
C THR A 377 -20.24 14.19 15.89
N GLU A 378 -20.06 15.45 16.30
CA GLU A 378 -18.74 16.00 16.60
C GLU A 378 -18.45 15.86 18.09
N ARG A 379 -17.22 15.46 18.39
CA ARG A 379 -16.70 15.44 19.78
C ARG A 379 -15.26 15.89 19.83
N THR A 380 -14.90 16.53 20.92
CA THR A 380 -13.52 16.95 21.16
C THR A 380 -12.67 15.75 21.56
N VAL A 381 -11.54 15.58 20.90
CA VAL A 381 -10.56 14.53 21.20
C VAL A 381 -9.17 15.12 21.35
N THR A 382 -8.30 14.41 22.05
CA THR A 382 -6.89 14.78 22.18
C THR A 382 -6.02 13.80 21.38
N ARG A 383 -5.22 14.32 20.44
CA ARG A 383 -4.18 13.55 19.76
C ARG A 383 -2.98 13.43 20.66
N VAL A 384 -2.62 12.19 21.01
CA VAL A 384 -1.52 11.87 21.93
C VAL A 384 -0.47 11.05 21.21
N ARG A 385 0.79 11.40 21.44
CA ARG A 385 1.96 10.58 21.11
C ARG A 385 2.35 9.77 22.34
N PHE A 386 2.33 8.45 22.23
CA PHE A 386 2.76 7.52 23.26
C PHE A 386 4.13 6.92 22.93
N ILE A 387 5.00 6.83 23.95
CA ILE A 387 6.31 6.20 23.89
C ILE A 387 6.34 5.09 24.96
N PRO A 388 6.02 3.83 24.60
CA PRO A 388 6.00 2.74 25.57
C PRO A 388 7.42 2.24 25.87
N HIS A 389 7.87 2.37 27.11
CA HIS A 389 9.13 1.80 27.60
C HIS A 389 9.04 0.30 27.92
N THR A 390 7.84 -0.23 28.02
CA THR A 390 7.52 -1.65 28.18
C THR A 390 6.59 -2.10 27.04
N GLY A 391 6.32 -3.41 26.92
CA GLY A 391 5.48 -3.97 25.87
C GLY A 391 4.41 -4.93 26.44
N ARG A 392 3.52 -4.45 27.31
CA ARG A 392 2.45 -5.27 27.86
C ARG A 392 1.24 -5.30 26.92
N THR A 393 0.47 -6.38 26.98
CA THR A 393 -0.77 -6.51 26.22
C THR A 393 -1.72 -5.35 26.56
N HIS A 394 -2.27 -4.70 25.54
CA HIS A 394 -3.18 -3.56 25.64
C HIS A 394 -2.63 -2.35 26.42
N GLN A 395 -1.32 -2.26 26.61
CA GLN A 395 -0.69 -1.26 27.49
C GLN A 395 -1.18 0.18 27.26
N LEU A 396 -1.17 0.64 25.98
CA LEU A 396 -1.56 2.01 25.65
C LEU A 396 -3.06 2.23 25.77
N ARG A 397 -3.86 1.20 25.47
CA ARG A 397 -5.31 1.22 25.61
C ARG A 397 -5.71 1.39 27.07
N LEU A 398 -5.04 0.68 27.98
CA LEU A 398 -5.26 0.80 29.41
C LEU A 398 -4.67 2.09 30.00
N ALA A 399 -3.51 2.53 29.54
CA ALA A 399 -2.96 3.82 29.94
C ALA A 399 -3.92 4.98 29.64
N ALA A 400 -4.71 4.84 28.57
CA ALA A 400 -5.75 5.80 28.23
C ALA A 400 -7.04 5.59 29.04
N ALA A 401 -7.58 4.37 29.09
CA ALA A 401 -8.93 4.12 29.59
C ALA A 401 -9.02 3.96 31.12
N ASP A 402 -7.98 3.39 31.78
CA ASP A 402 -8.00 3.10 33.21
C ASP A 402 -7.99 4.39 34.03
N SER A 403 -8.71 4.39 35.17
CA SER A 403 -8.78 5.55 36.07
C SER A 403 -7.44 5.93 36.73
N HIS A 404 -6.49 4.98 36.81
CA HIS A 404 -5.13 5.24 37.26
C HIS A 404 -4.22 5.82 36.15
N GLY A 405 -4.72 5.86 34.89
CA GLY A 405 -4.15 6.56 33.74
C GLY A 405 -4.87 7.84 33.43
N PHE A 406 -5.36 7.99 32.16
CA PHE A 406 -6.14 9.18 31.78
C PHE A 406 -7.62 9.12 32.19
N GLY A 407 -8.17 7.93 32.44
CA GLY A 407 -9.60 7.71 32.63
C GLY A 407 -10.44 8.07 31.40
N LYS A 408 -9.81 8.11 30.22
CA LYS A 408 -10.40 8.49 28.92
C LYS A 408 -9.96 7.50 27.85
N PRO A 409 -10.85 6.68 27.29
CA PRO A 409 -10.48 5.65 26.32
C PRO A 409 -10.00 6.24 25.00
N ILE A 410 -9.28 5.44 24.24
CA ILE A 410 -8.97 5.74 22.84
C ILE A 410 -10.26 5.62 22.02
N VAL A 411 -10.49 6.54 21.09
CA VAL A 411 -11.63 6.51 20.16
C VAL A 411 -11.70 5.18 19.43
N GLY A 412 -12.88 4.56 19.41
CA GLY A 412 -13.12 3.28 18.75
C GLY A 412 -12.54 2.06 19.47
N ASP A 413 -12.20 2.19 20.75
CA ASP A 413 -11.75 1.06 21.58
C ASP A 413 -12.93 0.16 21.96
N THR A 414 -12.99 -1.03 21.37
CA THR A 414 -14.07 -2.01 21.58
C THR A 414 -13.99 -2.73 22.93
N LEU A 415 -12.85 -2.69 23.63
CA LEU A 415 -12.65 -3.39 24.89
C LEU A 415 -12.75 -2.48 26.10
N TYR A 416 -12.22 -1.26 26.03
CA TYR A 416 -12.08 -0.37 27.17
C TYR A 416 -12.84 0.96 27.01
N GLY A 417 -13.56 1.12 25.89
CA GLY A 417 -14.34 2.31 25.59
C GLY A 417 -15.64 2.00 24.89
N THR A 418 -16.14 2.98 24.15
CA THR A 418 -17.31 2.83 23.28
C THR A 418 -16.86 2.94 21.82
N CYS A 419 -17.39 2.06 20.96
CA CYS A 419 -17.11 2.04 19.53
C CYS A 419 -18.42 2.17 18.77
N ALA A 420 -18.61 3.26 18.06
CA ALA A 420 -19.77 3.45 17.21
C ALA A 420 -19.64 2.66 15.88
N PRO A 421 -20.75 2.35 15.18
CA PRO A 421 -20.70 1.67 13.89
C PRO A 421 -19.81 2.40 12.89
N GLY A 422 -18.86 1.69 12.27
CA GLY A 422 -17.90 2.25 11.32
C GLY A 422 -16.67 2.91 11.95
N GLU A 423 -16.62 3.07 13.27
CA GLU A 423 -15.41 3.44 13.97
C GLU A 423 -14.42 2.27 14.02
N ARG A 424 -13.14 2.58 14.15
CA ARG A 424 -12.08 1.64 14.46
C ARG A 424 -11.21 2.19 15.58
N LEU A 425 -10.42 1.36 16.23
CA LEU A 425 -9.45 1.82 17.23
C LEU A 425 -8.49 2.84 16.58
N MET A 426 -8.50 4.08 17.05
CA MET A 426 -7.63 5.17 16.63
C MET A 426 -6.29 5.10 17.36
N LEU A 427 -5.56 3.98 17.14
CA LEU A 427 -4.22 3.72 17.67
C LEU A 427 -3.33 3.18 16.56
N HIS A 428 -2.20 3.87 16.33
CA HIS A 428 -1.28 3.58 15.24
C HIS A 428 0.17 3.56 15.70
N ALA A 429 0.89 2.47 15.43
CA ALA A 429 2.34 2.35 15.65
C ALA A 429 3.06 3.15 14.56
N ARG A 430 3.38 4.42 14.87
CA ARG A 430 3.89 5.41 13.93
C ARG A 430 5.35 5.24 13.60
N THR A 431 6.20 5.08 14.63
CA THR A 431 7.66 5.02 14.48
C THR A 431 8.20 3.72 15.05
N LEU A 432 9.14 3.14 14.35
CA LEU A 432 9.86 1.93 14.75
C LEU A 432 11.35 2.09 14.45
N CYS A 433 12.19 2.16 15.52
CA CYS A 433 13.63 2.28 15.38
C CYS A 433 14.31 1.08 16.04
N PHE A 434 15.25 0.47 15.33
CA PHE A 434 16.04 -0.68 15.81
C PHE A 434 17.37 -0.77 15.06
N THR A 435 18.28 -1.57 15.56
CA THR A 435 19.53 -1.88 14.86
C THR A 435 19.31 -3.05 13.91
N HIS A 436 19.69 -2.90 12.64
CA HIS A 436 19.56 -3.97 11.65
C HIS A 436 20.31 -5.23 12.10
N PRO A 437 19.64 -6.40 12.19
CA PRO A 437 20.16 -7.57 12.87
C PRO A 437 21.43 -8.19 12.28
N VAL A 438 21.70 -7.92 11.00
CA VAL A 438 22.88 -8.47 10.29
C VAL A 438 23.92 -7.39 10.03
N THR A 439 23.52 -6.21 9.54
CA THR A 439 24.48 -5.15 9.15
C THR A 439 24.90 -4.25 10.31
N GLY A 440 24.20 -4.27 11.45
CA GLY A 440 24.46 -3.40 12.61
C GLY A 440 24.12 -1.92 12.37
N LYS A 441 23.52 -1.56 11.23
CA LYS A 441 23.14 -0.16 10.93
C LYS A 441 21.87 0.23 11.67
N PRO A 442 21.76 1.49 12.17
CA PRO A 442 20.51 1.99 12.70
C PRO A 442 19.46 2.06 11.59
N MET A 443 18.26 1.62 11.92
CA MET A 443 17.08 1.66 11.02
C MET A 443 15.98 2.45 11.70
N GLU A 444 15.36 3.36 10.95
CA GLU A 444 14.19 4.13 11.38
C GLU A 444 13.13 4.10 10.30
N PHE A 445 11.91 3.79 10.72
CA PHE A 445 10.74 3.76 9.85
C PHE A 445 9.63 4.59 10.47
N THR A 446 8.93 5.34 9.63
CA THR A 446 7.77 6.14 10.03
C THR A 446 6.61 5.88 9.09
N SER A 447 5.41 5.78 9.65
CA SER A 447 4.15 5.67 8.93
C SER A 447 3.11 6.54 9.60
N GLU A 448 2.55 7.50 8.87
CA GLU A 448 1.51 8.36 9.44
C GLU A 448 0.17 7.62 9.52
N PRO A 449 -0.62 7.88 10.59
CA PRO A 449 -1.97 7.34 10.70
C PRO A 449 -2.88 7.92 9.62
N ASP A 450 -3.93 7.17 9.28
CA ASP A 450 -4.96 7.58 8.32
C ASP A 450 -6.16 8.28 9.00
N PHE A 451 -5.99 8.73 10.24
CA PHE A 451 -6.95 9.48 11.05
C PHE A 451 -6.37 10.76 11.64
#